data_e50c3fa0460d6a56cce0e44d39cb01d0
#
_entry.id   e50c3fa0460d6a56cce0e44d39cb01d0
#
_cell.length_a   1.000
_cell.length_b   1.000
_cell.length_c   1.000
_cell.angle_alpha   90.00
_cell.angle_beta   90.00
_cell.angle_gamma   90.00
#
_symmetry.space_group_name_H-M   'P 1'
#
loop_
_entity.id
_entity.type
_entity.pdbx_description
1 polymer ?
#
loop_
_entity_poly.entity_id
_entity_poly.type
_entity_poly.pdbx_seq_one_letter_code
_entity_poly.pdbx_strand_id
1 'polypeptide(L)'
;HCISSAASDVYKRQEQLQRLSGLVEQILTMSMEQRKTFRLRPEEITLATLLESLTEQHKLKAQNPIDIDYRVEPANLTVFADRTHFSNILSNLIDNAVKYSPGKAVIRIHCRETADNGKVEISVSDEGTGIAQEKQKHIFDKFYRVPTGNLHNVKGYGLGLYYVKTMIEKHGGTVCVKSEPGHGSTFTITL
;
A
#
# COMPACT_ATOMS: atom_id res chain seq x y z
N HIS A 1 7.26 1.45 39.48
CA HIS A 1 6.81 2.52 38.56
C HIS A 1 7.88 3.02 37.56
N CYS A 2 9.20 2.90 37.90
CA CYS A 2 10.26 3.42 37.00
C CYS A 2 10.56 2.52 35.77
N ILE A 3 10.38 1.19 35.87
CA ILE A 3 10.68 0.23 34.78
C ILE A 3 9.65 0.31 33.64
N SER A 4 8.40 0.61 33.97
CA SER A 4 7.33 0.76 32.99
C SER A 4 7.49 2.00 32.07
N SER A 5 8.04 3.10 32.61
CA SER A 5 8.30 4.33 31.84
C SER A 5 9.46 4.14 30.87
N ALA A 6 10.56 3.52 31.28
CA ALA A 6 11.71 3.29 30.41
C ALA A 6 11.41 2.33 29.27
N ALA A 7 10.64 1.26 29.51
CA ALA A 7 10.19 0.34 28.47
C ALA A 7 9.27 1.04 27.44
N SER A 8 8.36 1.90 27.91
CA SER A 8 7.50 2.71 27.05
C SER A 8 8.30 3.70 26.19
N ASP A 9 9.35 4.31 26.76
CA ASP A 9 10.20 5.26 26.04
C ASP A 9 11.09 4.56 24.99
N VAL A 10 11.61 3.37 25.29
CA VAL A 10 12.36 2.55 24.34
C VAL A 10 11.45 2.14 23.18
N TYR A 11 10.23 1.68 23.47
CA TYR A 11 9.26 1.30 22.44
C TYR A 11 8.89 2.47 21.51
N LYS A 12 8.64 3.65 22.07
CA LYS A 12 8.37 4.88 21.30
C LYS A 12 9.53 5.28 20.40
N ARG A 13 10.78 5.17 20.91
CA ARG A 13 11.99 5.47 20.14
C ARG A 13 12.18 4.48 18.97
N GLN A 14 11.91 3.19 19.21
CA GLN A 14 12.01 2.16 18.19
C GLN A 14 10.96 2.37 17.08
N GLU A 15 9.72 2.73 17.45
CA GLU A 15 8.67 3.12 16.49
C GLU A 15 9.08 4.35 15.66
N GLN A 16 9.68 5.36 16.30
CA GLN A 16 10.16 6.55 15.59
C GLN A 16 11.33 6.25 14.64
N LEU A 17 12.26 5.37 15.03
CA LEU A 17 13.36 4.92 14.17
C LEU A 17 12.87 4.14 12.94
N GLN A 18 11.95 3.21 13.12
CA GLN A 18 11.34 2.48 12.00
C GLN A 18 10.61 3.43 11.04
N ARG A 19 9.97 4.44 11.58
CA ARG A 19 9.26 5.47 10.84
C ARG A 19 10.21 6.36 10.04
N LEU A 20 11.33 6.77 10.62
CA LEU A 20 12.39 7.53 9.96
C LEU A 20 13.05 6.70 8.86
N SER A 21 13.34 5.42 9.10
CA SER A 21 13.86 4.50 8.07
C SER A 21 12.93 4.40 6.86
N GLY A 22 11.63 4.20 7.09
CA GLY A 22 10.65 4.14 6.00
C GLY A 22 10.56 5.44 5.19
N LEU A 23 10.69 6.60 5.85
CA LEU A 23 10.75 7.89 5.16
C LEU A 23 12.03 8.05 4.34
N VAL A 24 13.17 7.69 4.93
CA VAL A 24 14.46 7.76 4.23
C VAL A 24 14.44 6.86 3.00
N GLU A 25 13.91 5.65 3.09
CA GLU A 25 13.75 4.76 1.94
C GLU A 25 12.84 5.37 0.87
N GLN A 26 11.70 5.95 1.25
CA GLN A 26 10.80 6.61 0.30
C GLN A 26 11.46 7.82 -0.36
N ILE A 27 12.17 8.67 0.40
CA ILE A 27 12.91 9.82 -0.13
C ILE A 27 14.06 9.37 -1.03
N LEU A 28 14.82 8.34 -0.64
CA LEU A 28 15.88 7.77 -1.45
C LEU A 28 15.33 7.19 -2.75
N THR A 29 14.24 6.45 -2.70
CA THR A 29 13.57 5.92 -3.89
C THR A 29 13.12 7.04 -4.82
N MET A 30 12.53 8.11 -4.29
CA MET A 30 12.14 9.29 -5.07
C MET A 30 13.35 10.04 -5.65
N SER A 31 14.44 10.15 -4.90
CA SER A 31 15.68 10.76 -5.39
C SER A 31 16.34 9.91 -6.48
N MET A 32 16.26 8.59 -6.37
CA MET A 32 16.74 7.67 -7.39
C MET A 32 15.89 7.72 -8.66
N GLU A 33 14.59 8.01 -8.56
CA GLU A 33 13.72 8.20 -9.72
C GLU A 33 14.15 9.35 -10.62
N GLN A 34 14.69 10.42 -10.05
CA GLN A 34 15.20 11.58 -10.79
C GLN A 34 16.57 11.31 -11.44
N ARG A 35 17.27 10.24 -11.01
CA ARG A 35 18.54 9.87 -11.62
C ARG A 35 18.29 9.03 -12.88
N LYS A 36 18.93 9.38 -13.98
CA LYS A 36 18.93 8.61 -15.25
C LYS A 36 19.41 7.16 -15.11
N THR A 37 19.89 6.78 -13.94
CA THR A 37 20.47 5.44 -13.63
C THR A 37 19.48 4.50 -12.93
N PHE A 38 18.28 4.94 -12.57
CA PHE A 38 17.29 4.05 -11.94
C PHE A 38 16.81 3.00 -12.96
N ARG A 39 17.02 1.72 -12.63
CA ARG A 39 16.56 0.60 -13.45
C ARG A 39 15.84 -0.40 -12.57
N LEU A 40 14.62 -0.75 -12.95
CA LEU A 40 13.92 -1.90 -12.40
C LEU A 40 14.66 -3.18 -12.77
N ARG A 41 14.54 -4.19 -11.92
CA ARG A 41 15.02 -5.57 -12.16
C ARG A 41 13.80 -6.50 -12.18
N PRO A 42 13.01 -6.50 -13.27
CA PRO A 42 11.82 -7.30 -13.33
C PRO A 42 12.15 -8.80 -13.35
N GLU A 43 11.37 -9.57 -12.61
CA GLU A 43 11.39 -11.02 -12.58
C GLU A 43 9.96 -11.55 -12.58
N GLU A 44 9.77 -12.83 -12.87
CA GLU A 44 8.48 -13.48 -12.78
C GLU A 44 8.12 -13.71 -11.30
N ILE A 45 6.95 -13.22 -10.88
CA ILE A 45 6.49 -13.28 -9.50
C ILE A 45 5.14 -14.01 -9.46
N THR A 46 5.05 -15.12 -8.75
CA THR A 46 3.80 -15.81 -8.47
C THR A 46 3.00 -15.00 -7.44
N LEU A 47 1.83 -14.51 -7.84
CA LEU A 47 1.02 -13.61 -7.00
C LEU A 47 0.51 -14.27 -5.73
N ALA A 48 0.11 -15.55 -5.78
CA ALA A 48 -0.36 -16.28 -4.62
C ALA A 48 0.70 -16.33 -3.51
N THR A 49 1.94 -16.70 -3.85
CA THR A 49 3.05 -16.79 -2.89
C THR A 49 3.42 -15.41 -2.31
N LEU A 50 3.42 -14.38 -3.15
CA LEU A 50 3.70 -13.02 -2.70
C LEU A 50 2.63 -12.52 -1.72
N LEU A 51 1.35 -12.71 -2.04
CA LEU A 51 0.24 -12.26 -1.21
C LEU A 51 0.15 -13.03 0.10
N GLU A 52 0.42 -14.33 0.10
CA GLU A 52 0.52 -15.13 1.32
C GLU A 52 1.52 -14.51 2.30
N SER A 53 2.76 -14.29 1.84
CA SER A 53 3.81 -13.68 2.65
C SER A 53 3.44 -12.26 3.15
N LEU A 54 2.89 -11.42 2.29
CA LEU A 54 2.51 -10.06 2.64
C LEU A 54 1.36 -10.02 3.65
N THR A 55 0.32 -10.84 3.44
CA THR A 55 -0.84 -10.86 4.33
C THR A 55 -0.47 -11.36 5.72
N GLU A 56 0.38 -12.38 5.83
CA GLU A 56 0.91 -12.85 7.11
C GLU A 56 1.71 -11.77 7.83
N GLN A 57 2.62 -11.09 7.13
CA GLN A 57 3.40 -10.00 7.71
C GLN A 57 2.52 -8.88 8.25
N HIS A 58 1.47 -8.47 7.50
CA HIS A 58 0.55 -7.44 7.96
C HIS A 58 -0.31 -7.89 9.14
N LYS A 59 -0.77 -9.15 9.16
CA LYS A 59 -1.49 -9.73 10.30
C LYS A 59 -0.63 -9.74 11.57
N LEU A 60 0.66 -10.09 11.46
CA LEU A 60 1.59 -10.08 12.60
C LEU A 60 1.92 -8.69 13.13
N LYS A 61 1.97 -7.67 12.25
CA LYS A 61 2.27 -6.27 12.62
C LYS A 61 1.04 -5.51 13.13
N ALA A 62 -0.16 -6.00 12.88
CA ALA A 62 -1.39 -5.28 13.18
C ALA A 62 -1.59 -5.11 14.69
N GLN A 63 -1.78 -3.87 15.14
CA GLN A 63 -2.15 -3.54 16.53
C GLN A 63 -3.66 -3.68 16.77
N ASN A 64 -4.46 -3.52 15.72
CA ASN A 64 -5.92 -3.67 15.74
C ASN A 64 -6.33 -4.92 14.95
N PRO A 65 -7.52 -5.47 15.21
CA PRO A 65 -8.03 -6.60 14.44
C PRO A 65 -8.03 -6.30 12.94
N ILE A 66 -7.40 -7.19 12.16
CA ILE A 66 -7.32 -7.08 10.71
C ILE A 66 -7.83 -8.38 10.08
N ASP A 67 -8.64 -8.24 9.05
CA ASP A 67 -9.15 -9.33 8.23
C ASP A 67 -8.68 -9.10 6.80
N ILE A 68 -7.66 -9.84 6.37
CA ILE A 68 -7.15 -9.80 5.01
C ILE A 68 -7.43 -11.14 4.36
N ASP A 69 -8.16 -11.10 3.24
CA ASP A 69 -8.38 -12.24 2.37
C ASP A 69 -7.91 -11.92 0.95
N TYR A 70 -7.44 -12.95 0.22
CA TYR A 70 -7.00 -12.77 -1.17
C TYR A 70 -7.46 -13.93 -2.05
N ARG A 71 -7.72 -13.61 -3.31
CA ARG A 71 -8.08 -14.54 -4.37
C ARG A 71 -7.24 -14.28 -5.62
N VAL A 72 -6.66 -15.34 -6.16
CA VAL A 72 -5.83 -15.27 -7.38
C VAL A 72 -6.41 -16.21 -8.42
N GLU A 73 -6.74 -15.67 -9.59
CA GLU A 73 -7.41 -16.41 -10.67
C GLU A 73 -6.72 -16.15 -12.02
N PRO A 74 -6.11 -17.18 -12.60
CA PRO A 74 -5.90 -18.54 -12.12
C PRO A 74 -4.91 -18.61 -10.95
N ALA A 75 -4.92 -19.68 -10.15
CA ALA A 75 -4.09 -19.80 -8.94
C ALA A 75 -2.58 -19.69 -9.20
N ASN A 76 -2.11 -20.01 -10.40
CA ASN A 76 -0.73 -19.87 -10.84
C ASN A 76 -0.44 -18.53 -11.55
N LEU A 77 -1.33 -17.53 -11.42
CA LEU A 77 -1.14 -16.22 -12.06
C LEU A 77 0.18 -15.58 -11.63
N THR A 78 0.96 -15.14 -12.62
CA THR A 78 2.24 -14.46 -12.41
C THR A 78 2.20 -13.04 -12.94
N VAL A 79 3.12 -12.20 -12.47
CA VAL A 79 3.36 -10.86 -12.99
C VAL A 79 4.86 -10.67 -13.20
N PHE A 80 5.25 -9.96 -14.27
CA PHE A 80 6.65 -9.62 -14.52
C PHE A 80 6.96 -8.23 -13.96
N ALA A 81 7.60 -8.18 -12.78
CA ALA A 81 7.83 -6.95 -12.04
C ALA A 81 9.10 -7.02 -11.17
N ASP A 82 9.61 -5.87 -10.75
CA ASP A 82 10.64 -5.81 -9.71
C ASP A 82 10.05 -6.21 -8.36
N ARG A 83 10.48 -7.34 -7.81
CA ARG A 83 9.92 -7.95 -6.59
C ARG A 83 9.89 -6.98 -5.41
N THR A 84 10.98 -6.24 -5.19
CA THR A 84 11.08 -5.31 -4.05
C THR A 84 10.09 -4.17 -4.19
N HIS A 85 10.08 -3.54 -5.36
CA HIS A 85 9.17 -2.42 -5.61
C HIS A 85 7.71 -2.87 -5.66
N PHE A 86 7.43 -4.03 -6.23
CA PHE A 86 6.08 -4.56 -6.32
C PHE A 86 5.52 -4.97 -4.95
N SER A 87 6.34 -5.61 -4.10
CA SER A 87 5.98 -5.88 -2.70
C SER A 87 5.66 -4.60 -1.93
N ASN A 88 6.49 -3.55 -2.11
CA ASN A 88 6.27 -2.26 -1.47
C ASN A 88 4.99 -1.56 -1.98
N ILE A 89 4.64 -1.70 -3.25
CA ILE A 89 3.38 -1.20 -3.82
C ILE A 89 2.19 -1.81 -3.09
N LEU A 90 2.14 -3.15 -3.02
CA LEU A 90 1.04 -3.86 -2.36
C LEU A 90 0.99 -3.55 -0.86
N SER A 91 2.14 -3.52 -0.17
CA SER A 91 2.22 -3.11 1.24
C SER A 91 1.68 -1.71 1.47
N ASN A 92 2.00 -0.73 0.61
CA ASN A 92 1.45 0.63 0.73
C ASN A 92 -0.08 0.68 0.60
N LEU A 93 -0.66 -0.14 -0.29
CA LEU A 93 -2.12 -0.22 -0.43
C LEU A 93 -2.77 -0.88 0.78
N ILE A 94 -2.19 -1.98 1.29
CA ILE A 94 -2.66 -2.67 2.50
C ILE A 94 -2.54 -1.75 3.73
N ASP A 95 -1.39 -1.06 3.89
CA ASP A 95 -1.19 -0.11 4.99
C ASP A 95 -2.21 1.03 4.95
N ASN A 96 -2.54 1.55 3.76
CA ASN A 96 -3.59 2.55 3.61
C ASN A 96 -4.96 1.99 4.00
N ALA A 97 -5.31 0.79 3.56
CA ALA A 97 -6.56 0.13 3.93
C ALA A 97 -6.69 -0.03 5.45
N VAL A 98 -5.63 -0.50 6.14
CA VAL A 98 -5.60 -0.60 7.61
C VAL A 98 -5.74 0.77 8.26
N LYS A 99 -4.99 1.75 7.79
CA LYS A 99 -4.89 3.09 8.37
C LYS A 99 -6.20 3.88 8.31
N TYR A 100 -6.98 3.70 7.25
CA TYR A 100 -8.22 4.44 7.04
C TYR A 100 -9.49 3.63 7.38
N SER A 101 -9.34 2.46 7.99
CA SER A 101 -10.44 1.66 8.50
C SER A 101 -10.67 1.94 9.98
N PRO A 102 -11.83 2.48 10.37
CA PRO A 102 -12.19 2.64 11.78
C PRO A 102 -12.52 1.26 12.39
N GLY A 103 -11.79 0.88 13.45
CA GLY A 103 -11.99 -0.40 14.13
C GLY A 103 -11.29 -1.59 13.45
N LYS A 104 -12.03 -2.66 13.13
CA LYS A 104 -11.48 -3.81 12.41
C LYS A 104 -11.29 -3.47 10.93
N ALA A 105 -10.05 -3.60 10.43
CA ALA A 105 -9.79 -3.43 9.00
C ALA A 105 -10.20 -4.69 8.24
N VAL A 106 -11.07 -4.55 7.25
CA VAL A 106 -11.49 -5.61 6.33
C VAL A 106 -10.94 -5.29 4.96
N ILE A 107 -10.06 -6.18 4.45
CA ILE A 107 -9.32 -5.96 3.20
C ILE A 107 -9.51 -7.18 2.31
N ARG A 108 -9.86 -6.95 1.05
CA ARG A 108 -10.02 -7.99 0.03
C ARG A 108 -9.10 -7.70 -1.14
N ILE A 109 -8.26 -8.66 -1.49
CA ILE A 109 -7.33 -8.56 -2.62
C ILE A 109 -7.77 -9.56 -3.68
N HIS A 110 -8.02 -9.09 -4.89
CA HIS A 110 -8.38 -9.95 -6.01
C HIS A 110 -7.43 -9.73 -7.17
N CYS A 111 -6.82 -10.82 -7.65
CA CYS A 111 -5.92 -10.83 -8.79
C CYS A 111 -6.53 -11.69 -9.89
N ARG A 112 -6.59 -11.14 -11.10
CA ARG A 112 -7.12 -11.85 -12.27
C ARG A 112 -6.41 -11.45 -13.54
N GLU A 113 -6.43 -12.34 -14.52
CA GLU A 113 -6.08 -11.99 -15.88
C GLU A 113 -7.25 -11.25 -16.55
N THR A 114 -6.97 -10.18 -17.28
CA THR A 114 -8.00 -9.47 -18.04
C THR A 114 -8.24 -10.14 -19.38
N ALA A 115 -9.48 -10.08 -19.88
CA ALA A 115 -9.84 -10.61 -21.20
C ALA A 115 -9.09 -9.91 -22.35
N ASP A 116 -8.64 -8.67 -22.11
CA ASP A 116 -7.93 -7.86 -23.10
C ASP A 116 -6.41 -8.01 -22.91
N ASN A 117 -5.78 -8.77 -23.80
CA ASN A 117 -4.32 -8.85 -23.99
C ASN A 117 -3.49 -9.48 -22.86
N GLY A 118 -4.04 -10.35 -22.02
CA GLY A 118 -3.26 -11.08 -21.01
C GLY A 118 -2.65 -10.17 -19.92
N LYS A 119 -3.26 -9.01 -19.68
CA LYS A 119 -2.87 -8.13 -18.59
C LYS A 119 -3.33 -8.68 -17.25
N VAL A 120 -2.58 -8.40 -16.23
CA VAL A 120 -2.93 -8.75 -14.85
C VAL A 120 -3.58 -7.56 -14.16
N GLU A 121 -4.77 -7.76 -13.63
CA GLU A 121 -5.48 -6.80 -12.80
C GLU A 121 -5.42 -7.25 -11.34
N ILE A 122 -5.02 -6.32 -10.46
CA ILE A 122 -4.93 -6.54 -9.01
C ILE A 122 -5.73 -5.45 -8.33
N SER A 123 -6.80 -5.83 -7.63
CA SER A 123 -7.62 -4.93 -6.84
C SER A 123 -7.39 -5.14 -5.36
N VAL A 124 -7.23 -4.04 -4.62
CA VAL A 124 -7.16 -4.00 -3.15
C VAL A 124 -8.34 -3.17 -2.68
N SER A 125 -9.29 -3.81 -2.02
CA SER A 125 -10.54 -3.18 -1.53
C SER A 125 -10.54 -3.13 -0.01
N ASP A 126 -11.00 -2.01 0.55
CA ASP A 126 -11.21 -1.81 1.98
C ASP A 126 -12.64 -1.33 2.28
N GLU A 127 -13.09 -1.54 3.52
CA GLU A 127 -14.35 -1.05 4.08
C GLU A 127 -14.11 0.18 4.97
N GLY A 128 -13.14 1.02 4.60
CA GLY A 128 -12.73 2.18 5.39
C GLY A 128 -13.62 3.41 5.18
N THR A 129 -13.09 4.57 5.54
CA THR A 129 -13.82 5.86 5.49
C THR A 129 -14.17 6.34 4.09
N GLY A 130 -13.56 5.76 3.06
CA GLY A 130 -13.73 6.19 1.68
C GLY A 130 -13.14 7.56 1.38
N ILE A 131 -13.23 7.97 0.12
CA ILE A 131 -12.62 9.18 -0.43
C ILE A 131 -13.64 9.90 -1.31
N ALA A 132 -13.92 11.16 -0.99
CA ALA A 132 -14.81 12.01 -1.79
C ALA A 132 -14.29 12.19 -3.23
N GLN A 133 -15.19 12.19 -4.21
CA GLN A 133 -14.88 12.14 -5.64
C GLN A 133 -13.93 13.26 -6.07
N GLU A 134 -14.13 14.48 -5.57
CA GLU A 134 -13.29 15.64 -5.89
C GLU A 134 -11.84 15.49 -5.40
N LYS A 135 -11.60 14.61 -4.40
CA LYS A 135 -10.27 14.36 -3.83
C LYS A 135 -9.54 13.20 -4.51
N GLN A 136 -10.27 12.28 -5.17
CA GLN A 136 -9.69 11.08 -5.78
C GLN A 136 -8.65 11.40 -6.86
N LYS A 137 -8.80 12.50 -7.58
CA LYS A 137 -7.83 12.94 -8.59
C LYS A 137 -6.49 13.38 -8.01
N HIS A 138 -6.45 13.74 -6.72
CA HIS A 138 -5.26 14.29 -6.05
C HIS A 138 -4.56 13.30 -5.13
N ILE A 139 -5.19 12.17 -4.78
CA ILE A 139 -4.60 11.23 -3.79
C ILE A 139 -3.26 10.63 -4.22
N PHE A 140 -2.95 10.66 -5.51
CA PHE A 140 -1.66 10.23 -6.06
C PHE A 140 -0.65 11.39 -6.21
N ASP A 141 -1.04 12.62 -5.86
CA ASP A 141 -0.13 13.76 -5.91
C ASP A 141 0.87 13.70 -4.75
N LYS A 142 2.09 14.15 -5.01
CA LYS A 142 3.17 14.14 -4.03
C LYS A 142 2.82 15.03 -2.83
N PHE A 143 2.95 14.48 -1.62
CA PHE A 143 2.63 15.12 -0.34
C PHE A 143 1.14 15.43 -0.13
N TYR A 144 0.26 15.02 -1.04
CA TYR A 144 -1.16 15.23 -0.87
C TYR A 144 -1.74 14.35 0.24
N ARG A 145 -2.60 14.93 1.04
CA ARG A 145 -3.37 14.24 2.07
C ARG A 145 -4.79 14.75 2.06
N VAL A 146 -5.75 13.84 2.16
CA VAL A 146 -7.15 14.24 2.34
C VAL A 146 -7.28 14.94 3.69
N PRO A 147 -7.74 16.21 3.75
CA PRO A 147 -8.02 16.88 5.03
C PRO A 147 -9.13 16.12 5.76
N THR A 148 -8.82 15.54 6.90
CA THR A 148 -9.73 14.70 7.70
C THR A 148 -10.20 15.40 8.97
N GLY A 149 -10.47 16.71 8.94
CA GLY A 149 -11.03 17.46 10.07
C GLY A 149 -10.32 17.12 11.40
N ASN A 150 -11.07 16.58 12.38
CA ASN A 150 -10.58 16.26 13.73
C ASN A 150 -9.81 14.91 13.85
N LEU A 151 -9.59 14.15 12.77
CA LEU A 151 -8.77 12.93 12.81
C LEU A 151 -7.27 13.28 12.75
N HIS A 152 -6.78 14.00 13.77
CA HIS A 152 -5.36 14.36 13.93
C HIS A 152 -4.40 13.18 14.06
N ASN A 153 -4.88 11.94 14.20
CA ASN A 153 -4.05 10.76 14.47
C ASN A 153 -3.63 9.92 13.26
N VAL A 154 -4.05 10.29 12.04
CA VAL A 154 -3.66 9.51 10.85
C VAL A 154 -2.24 9.88 10.44
N LYS A 155 -1.26 9.10 10.90
CA LYS A 155 0.17 9.29 10.63
C LYS A 155 0.50 9.06 9.15
N GLY A 156 1.31 9.93 8.50
CA GLY A 156 1.82 9.72 7.13
C GLY A 156 2.15 11.01 6.41
N TYR A 157 3.02 10.94 5.39
CA TYR A 157 3.61 12.09 4.71
C TYR A 157 3.01 12.37 3.32
N GLY A 158 2.00 11.59 2.89
CA GLY A 158 1.40 11.74 1.57
C GLY A 158 2.31 11.24 0.44
N LEU A 159 3.17 10.26 0.72
CA LEU A 159 4.13 9.72 -0.25
C LEU A 159 3.78 8.31 -0.73
N GLY A 160 2.98 7.54 0.04
CA GLY A 160 2.71 6.14 -0.26
C GLY A 160 1.98 5.92 -1.59
N LEU A 161 0.88 6.63 -1.83
CA LEU A 161 0.12 6.51 -3.10
C LEU A 161 0.87 7.14 -4.28
N TYR A 162 1.63 8.22 -4.06
CA TYR A 162 2.52 8.75 -5.09
C TYR A 162 3.55 7.71 -5.51
N TYR A 163 4.19 7.02 -4.55
CA TYR A 163 5.11 5.92 -4.82
C TYR A 163 4.43 4.79 -5.61
N VAL A 164 3.23 4.36 -5.19
CA VAL A 164 2.44 3.34 -5.89
C VAL A 164 2.27 3.72 -7.36
N LYS A 165 1.77 4.93 -7.64
CA LYS A 165 1.54 5.40 -9.02
C LYS A 165 2.84 5.42 -9.81
N THR A 166 3.90 6.05 -9.27
CA THR A 166 5.17 6.20 -9.97
C THR A 166 5.81 4.84 -10.29
N MET A 167 5.78 3.90 -9.34
CA MET A 167 6.37 2.57 -9.58
C MET A 167 5.54 1.74 -10.56
N ILE A 168 4.22 1.80 -10.50
CA ILE A 168 3.35 1.12 -11.48
C ILE A 168 3.56 1.68 -12.88
N GLU A 169 3.64 3.01 -13.03
CA GLU A 169 3.93 3.64 -14.33
C GLU A 169 5.30 3.22 -14.88
N LYS A 170 6.31 3.07 -14.01
CA LYS A 170 7.64 2.54 -14.40
C LYS A 170 7.63 1.07 -14.83
N HIS A 171 6.69 0.29 -14.32
CA HIS A 171 6.45 -1.09 -14.79
C HIS A 171 5.58 -1.16 -16.07
N GLY A 172 5.19 0.00 -16.63
CA GLY A 172 4.34 0.07 -17.82
C GLY A 172 2.85 -0.13 -17.54
N GLY A 173 2.44 -0.12 -16.27
CA GLY A 173 1.08 -0.32 -15.83
C GLY A 173 0.34 0.97 -15.51
N THR A 174 -0.86 0.80 -14.97
CA THR A 174 -1.74 1.89 -14.51
C THR A 174 -2.32 1.57 -13.12
N VAL A 175 -2.65 2.62 -12.36
CA VAL A 175 -3.38 2.50 -11.09
C VAL A 175 -4.55 3.47 -11.09
N CYS A 176 -5.70 2.99 -10.63
CA CYS A 176 -6.88 3.83 -10.43
C CYS A 176 -7.53 3.56 -9.07
N VAL A 177 -8.49 4.40 -8.69
CA VAL A 177 -9.27 4.26 -7.47
C VAL A 177 -10.75 4.42 -7.79
N LYS A 178 -11.57 3.60 -7.12
CA LYS A 178 -13.02 3.79 -6.99
C LYS A 178 -13.32 3.84 -5.50
N SER A 179 -13.99 4.89 -5.06
CA SER A 179 -14.25 5.08 -3.63
C SER A 179 -15.48 5.93 -3.42
N GLU A 180 -16.18 5.67 -2.32
CA GLU A 180 -17.33 6.45 -1.87
C GLU A 180 -17.21 6.72 -0.37
N PRO A 181 -17.45 7.96 0.10
CA PRO A 181 -17.41 8.27 1.52
C PRO A 181 -18.31 7.34 2.35
N GLY A 182 -17.73 6.73 3.37
CA GLY A 182 -18.41 5.77 4.25
C GLY A 182 -18.51 4.33 3.71
N HIS A 183 -18.09 4.05 2.47
CA HIS A 183 -18.17 2.73 1.84
C HIS A 183 -16.80 2.14 1.46
N GLY A 184 -15.71 2.79 1.88
CA GLY A 184 -14.35 2.32 1.62
C GLY A 184 -13.82 2.69 0.25
N SER A 185 -12.73 2.01 -0.16
CA SER A 185 -12.02 2.27 -1.41
C SER A 185 -11.59 0.98 -2.08
N THR A 186 -11.51 1.01 -3.40
CA THR A 186 -10.90 -0.05 -4.20
C THR A 186 -9.83 0.57 -5.09
N PHE A 187 -8.59 0.20 -4.85
CA PHE A 187 -7.45 0.53 -5.70
C PHE A 187 -7.21 -0.60 -6.67
N THR A 188 -7.15 -0.29 -7.97
CA THR A 188 -6.95 -1.27 -9.03
C THR A 188 -5.67 -0.97 -9.78
N ILE A 189 -4.76 -1.94 -9.83
CA ILE A 189 -3.52 -1.94 -10.59
C ILE A 189 -3.74 -2.80 -11.84
N THR A 190 -3.24 -2.35 -12.99
CA THR A 190 -3.21 -3.14 -14.24
C THR A 190 -1.78 -3.12 -14.79
N LEU A 191 -1.22 -4.30 -15.02
CA LEU A 191 0.13 -4.54 -15.56
C LEU A 191 0.06 -5.39 -16.82
#